data_5d6dfff27a1fd8e5f520c1df40ca1420
#
_entry.id   5d6dfff27a1fd8e5f520c1df40ca1420
#
_cell.length_a   1.000
_cell.length_b   1.000
_cell.length_c   1.000
_cell.angle_alpha   90.00
_cell.angle_beta   90.00
_cell.angle_gamma   90.00
#
_symmetry.space_group_name_H-M   'P 1'
#
loop_
_entity.id
_entity.type
_entity.pdbx_description
1 polymer ?
#
loop_
_entity_poly.entity_id
_entity_poly.type
_entity_poly.pdbx_seq_one_letter_code
_entity_poly.pdbx_strand_id
1 'polypeptide(L)'
;MIEERRGAAGETCVLLIGHGSRLPHNKEMVDMHAGMLRGKGYRVHTAYNEMTEPSIEDAMASIVGGGAEEVVALPLFVASGRHTTQDIPMKLGIPEGYGSFVSSKYGRDVMVHYKGPFGDDPGVTQVLLQKLAAAGVSDGTGVLIVAHGSPMGHNEALVNRTADRLADAGIRNVYVGFNEYNEPTIEESYEKMTAAGFDRVIVLPMFLASGAHIAEEIPEKLGIPPGANGGVVERGGRRIEVVYAEPLGLNPGMNDILVKKIGGVGPPQL
;
A
#
# COMPACT_ATOMS: atom_id res chain seq x y z
N MET A 1 -21.01 49.09 -4.74
CA MET A 1 -19.73 48.33 -4.63
C MET A 1 -19.99 47.16 -3.70
N ILE A 2 -20.20 45.99 -4.30
CA ILE A 2 -20.33 44.73 -3.56
C ILE A 2 -18.92 44.19 -3.52
N GLU A 3 -18.23 44.35 -2.38
CA GLU A 3 -17.00 43.62 -2.11
C GLU A 3 -17.32 42.13 -2.10
N GLU A 4 -16.94 41.44 -3.15
CA GLU A 4 -16.82 39.97 -3.14
C GLU A 4 -15.89 39.58 -1.99
N ARG A 5 -16.48 39.10 -0.91
CA ARG A 5 -15.75 38.28 0.06
C ARG A 5 -15.28 37.06 -0.70
N ARG A 6 -14.08 37.07 -1.24
CA ARG A 6 -13.30 35.87 -1.48
C ARG A 6 -13.09 35.25 -0.12
N GLY A 7 -13.98 34.38 0.25
CA GLY A 7 -13.75 33.47 1.38
C GLY A 7 -12.42 32.78 1.13
N ALA A 8 -11.49 32.91 2.05
CA ALA A 8 -10.31 32.07 2.06
C ALA A 8 -10.83 30.63 1.95
N ALA A 9 -10.49 29.96 0.87
CA ALA A 9 -10.82 28.53 0.70
C ALA A 9 -10.27 27.85 1.93
N GLY A 10 -11.14 27.18 2.72
CA GLY A 10 -10.76 26.51 3.94
C GLY A 10 -9.58 25.57 3.67
N GLU A 11 -8.57 25.65 4.52
CA GLU A 11 -7.28 25.03 4.25
C GLU A 11 -7.42 23.50 4.30
N THR A 12 -7.34 22.85 3.14
CA THR A 12 -7.42 21.39 3.04
C THR A 12 -6.13 20.76 3.48
N CYS A 13 -6.21 19.81 4.41
CA CYS A 13 -5.08 19.02 4.89
C CYS A 13 -5.17 17.58 4.36
N VAL A 14 -4.02 16.98 4.10
CA VAL A 14 -3.89 15.55 3.80
C VAL A 14 -3.46 14.84 5.08
N LEU A 15 -4.18 13.79 5.48
CA LEU A 15 -3.83 12.90 6.57
C LEU A 15 -3.45 11.53 6.01
N LEU A 16 -2.15 11.21 6.01
CA LEU A 16 -1.68 9.87 5.68
C LEU A 16 -1.79 8.99 6.92
N ILE A 17 -2.45 7.84 6.77
CA ILE A 17 -2.70 6.92 7.88
C ILE A 17 -1.96 5.61 7.63
N GLY A 18 -0.91 5.35 8.42
CA GLY A 18 -0.22 4.06 8.46
C GLY A 18 -0.92 3.05 9.38
N HIS A 19 -0.57 1.78 9.22
CA HIS A 19 -1.00 0.75 10.17
C HIS A 19 -0.42 1.01 11.56
N GLY A 20 0.86 1.38 11.60
CA GLY A 20 1.67 1.42 12.81
C GLY A 20 2.35 0.08 13.07
N SER A 21 3.47 0.11 13.76
CA SER A 21 4.26 -1.08 14.08
C SER A 21 5.27 -0.74 15.18
N ARG A 22 5.68 -1.76 15.92
CA ARG A 22 6.84 -1.63 16.85
C ARG A 22 8.17 -1.47 16.10
N LEU A 23 8.21 -1.93 14.83
CA LEU A 23 9.38 -1.77 13.96
C LEU A 23 9.27 -0.47 13.17
N PRO A 24 10.39 0.20 12.84
CA PRO A 24 10.40 1.53 12.24
C PRO A 24 9.91 1.56 10.78
N HIS A 25 9.96 0.43 10.07
CA HIS A 25 9.75 0.38 8.61
C HIS A 25 8.41 0.93 8.12
N ASN A 26 7.32 0.71 8.89
CA ASN A 26 6.01 1.27 8.52
C ASN A 26 6.03 2.80 8.63
N LYS A 27 6.65 3.33 9.70
CA LYS A 27 6.79 4.77 9.90
C LYS A 27 7.67 5.41 8.83
N GLU A 28 8.81 4.82 8.53
CA GLU A 28 9.75 5.30 7.50
C GLU A 28 9.06 5.39 6.13
N MET A 29 8.27 4.41 5.75
CA MET A 29 7.50 4.40 4.51
C MET A 29 6.44 5.53 4.49
N VAL A 30 5.68 5.70 5.58
CA VAL A 30 4.68 6.78 5.69
C VAL A 30 5.37 8.15 5.61
N ASP A 31 6.48 8.34 6.32
CA ASP A 31 7.24 9.59 6.34
C ASP A 31 7.86 9.90 4.96
N MET A 32 8.33 8.89 4.24
CA MET A 32 8.82 9.03 2.86
C MET A 32 7.72 9.60 1.95
N HIS A 33 6.54 8.99 1.93
CA HIS A 33 5.42 9.47 1.11
C HIS A 33 4.92 10.84 1.55
N ALA A 34 4.88 11.11 2.86
CA ALA A 34 4.53 12.43 3.38
C ALA A 34 5.52 13.49 2.93
N GLY A 35 6.83 13.20 2.96
CA GLY A 35 7.87 14.08 2.46
C GLY A 35 7.72 14.41 0.98
N MET A 36 7.42 13.40 0.16
CA MET A 36 7.20 13.58 -1.28
C MET A 36 5.96 14.44 -1.56
N LEU A 37 4.85 14.24 -0.83
CA LEU A 37 3.65 15.08 -0.97
C LEU A 37 3.88 16.51 -0.49
N ARG A 38 4.62 16.70 0.61
CA ARG A 38 5.02 18.05 1.08
C ARG A 38 5.89 18.75 0.04
N GLY A 39 6.82 18.02 -0.60
CA GLY A 39 7.63 18.54 -1.71
C GLY A 39 6.80 18.96 -2.94
N LYS A 40 5.58 18.41 -3.09
CA LYS A 40 4.60 18.82 -4.11
C LYS A 40 3.66 19.96 -3.63
N GLY A 41 3.88 20.52 -2.43
CA GLY A 41 3.11 21.65 -1.88
C GLY A 41 1.88 21.27 -1.07
N TYR A 42 1.64 19.99 -0.77
CA TYR A 42 0.51 19.58 0.07
C TYR A 42 0.82 19.82 1.55
N ARG A 43 -0.19 20.23 2.33
CA ARG A 43 -0.12 20.25 3.80
C ARG A 43 -0.43 18.85 4.32
N VAL A 44 0.61 18.12 4.73
CA VAL A 44 0.51 16.69 5.07
C VAL A 44 0.79 16.45 6.55
N HIS A 45 -0.13 15.76 7.18
CA HIS A 45 0.00 15.16 8.51
C HIS A 45 0.10 13.63 8.37
N THR A 46 0.76 13.00 9.31
CA THR A 46 0.84 11.54 9.41
C THR A 46 0.18 11.06 10.69
N ALA A 47 -0.45 9.91 10.65
CA ALA A 47 -1.02 9.25 11.82
C ALA A 47 -0.94 7.73 11.67
N TYR A 48 -1.14 7.03 12.78
CA TYR A 48 -1.08 5.57 12.80
C TYR A 48 -2.30 4.98 13.49
N ASN A 49 -2.74 3.85 12.95
CA ASN A 49 -3.90 3.15 13.50
C ASN A 49 -3.56 2.52 14.85
N GLU A 50 -2.34 2.00 15.00
CA GLU A 50 -1.88 1.27 16.19
C GLU A 50 -0.40 1.54 16.48
N MET A 51 0.03 1.27 17.72
CA MET A 51 1.43 1.08 18.16
C MET A 51 2.43 2.22 17.88
N THR A 52 2.08 3.22 17.09
CA THR A 52 2.99 4.31 16.66
C THR A 52 2.30 5.65 16.85
N GLU A 53 3.03 6.65 17.25
CA GLU A 53 2.54 8.03 17.40
C GLU A 53 2.88 8.90 16.17
N PRO A 54 2.02 9.92 15.87
CA PRO A 54 0.78 10.25 16.57
C PRO A 54 -0.37 9.29 16.23
N SER A 55 -1.31 9.15 17.15
CA SER A 55 -2.57 8.45 16.88
C SER A 55 -3.42 9.23 15.86
N ILE A 56 -4.42 8.55 15.26
CA ILE A 56 -5.37 9.23 14.35
C ILE A 56 -6.11 10.33 15.08
N GLU A 57 -6.50 10.08 16.32
CA GLU A 57 -7.22 11.04 17.17
C GLU A 57 -6.39 12.29 17.45
N ASP A 58 -5.12 12.12 17.82
CA ASP A 58 -4.22 13.27 18.11
C ASP A 58 -3.94 14.09 16.85
N ALA A 59 -3.69 13.42 15.72
CA ALA A 59 -3.49 14.11 14.46
C ALA A 59 -4.72 14.90 14.03
N MET A 60 -5.92 14.31 14.11
CA MET A 60 -7.18 14.99 13.79
C MET A 60 -7.44 16.16 14.73
N ALA A 61 -7.23 16.00 16.04
CA ALA A 61 -7.37 17.09 16.99
C ALA A 61 -6.43 18.26 16.66
N SER A 62 -5.18 17.98 16.29
CA SER A 62 -4.20 18.98 15.85
C SER A 62 -4.63 19.68 14.55
N ILE A 63 -5.08 18.93 13.54
CA ILE A 63 -5.52 19.44 12.25
C ILE A 63 -6.73 20.38 12.43
N VAL A 64 -7.74 19.92 13.17
CA VAL A 64 -8.98 20.68 13.40
C VAL A 64 -8.72 21.88 14.29
N GLY A 65 -7.90 21.74 15.34
CA GLY A 65 -7.45 22.84 16.20
C GLY A 65 -6.62 23.89 15.44
N GLY A 66 -5.90 23.47 14.39
CA GLY A 66 -5.16 24.34 13.49
C GLY A 66 -6.02 25.07 12.44
N GLY A 67 -7.33 24.88 12.45
CA GLY A 67 -8.26 25.62 11.60
C GLY A 67 -8.66 24.94 10.28
N ALA A 68 -8.20 23.71 10.01
CA ALA A 68 -8.59 23.02 8.78
C ALA A 68 -10.10 22.76 8.72
N GLU A 69 -10.72 23.05 7.58
CA GLU A 69 -12.13 22.81 7.32
C GLU A 69 -12.37 21.51 6.55
N GLU A 70 -11.34 21.04 5.83
CA GLU A 70 -11.37 19.82 5.06
C GLU A 70 -10.11 18.95 5.33
N VAL A 71 -10.30 17.65 5.42
CA VAL A 71 -9.24 16.65 5.57
C VAL A 71 -9.42 15.56 4.53
N VAL A 72 -8.41 15.33 3.71
CA VAL A 72 -8.33 14.16 2.85
C VAL A 72 -7.56 13.06 3.60
N ALA A 73 -8.28 12.09 4.13
CA ALA A 73 -7.69 10.96 4.88
C ALA A 73 -7.39 9.79 3.93
N LEU A 74 -6.11 9.43 3.84
CA LEU A 74 -5.56 8.41 2.95
C LEU A 74 -4.97 7.27 3.77
N PRO A 75 -5.65 6.11 3.86
CA PRO A 75 -5.07 4.93 4.49
C PRO A 75 -4.01 4.33 3.56
N LEU A 76 -2.78 4.23 4.05
CA LEU A 76 -1.70 3.50 3.40
C LEU A 76 -1.87 2.01 3.71
N PHE A 77 -2.79 1.38 3.00
CA PHE A 77 -3.13 -0.03 3.08
C PHE A 77 -3.29 -0.61 1.69
N VAL A 78 -2.89 -1.86 1.51
CA VAL A 78 -3.01 -2.54 0.21
C VAL A 78 -4.46 -2.92 -0.06
N ALA A 79 -5.14 -3.56 0.89
CA ALA A 79 -6.49 -4.08 0.73
C ALA A 79 -7.45 -3.54 1.80
N SER A 80 -8.75 -3.59 1.48
CA SER A 80 -9.80 -3.36 2.47
C SER A 80 -9.80 -4.47 3.52
N GLY A 81 -10.04 -4.09 4.76
CA GLY A 81 -10.15 -4.98 5.89
C GLY A 81 -10.75 -4.23 7.08
N ARG A 82 -10.85 -4.89 8.24
CA ARG A 82 -11.45 -4.31 9.44
C ARG A 82 -10.87 -2.94 9.80
N HIS A 83 -9.55 -2.80 9.74
CA HIS A 83 -8.90 -1.52 10.05
C HIS A 83 -9.41 -0.38 9.15
N THR A 84 -9.52 -0.61 7.84
CA THR A 84 -9.91 0.43 6.89
C THR A 84 -11.42 0.65 6.82
N THR A 85 -12.24 -0.34 7.18
CA THR A 85 -13.70 -0.22 7.08
C THR A 85 -14.38 0.13 8.39
N GLN A 86 -13.75 -0.13 9.53
CA GLN A 86 -14.31 0.07 10.88
C GLN A 86 -13.42 0.92 11.77
N ASP A 87 -12.19 0.46 12.06
CA ASP A 87 -11.35 1.08 13.09
C ASP A 87 -10.96 2.52 12.74
N ILE A 88 -10.49 2.77 11.52
CA ILE A 88 -10.10 4.11 11.06
C ILE A 88 -11.31 5.04 10.94
N PRO A 89 -12.46 4.67 10.32
CA PRO A 89 -13.66 5.49 10.33
C PRO A 89 -14.12 5.91 11.74
N MET A 90 -14.15 4.97 12.68
CA MET A 90 -14.50 5.25 14.08
C MET A 90 -13.54 6.29 14.71
N LYS A 91 -12.25 6.16 14.47
CA LYS A 91 -11.23 7.10 14.94
C LYS A 91 -11.35 8.47 14.29
N LEU A 92 -11.67 8.53 13.00
CA LEU A 92 -11.96 9.77 12.28
C LEU A 92 -13.28 10.43 12.69
N GLY A 93 -14.16 9.72 13.40
CA GLY A 93 -15.49 10.20 13.77
C GLY A 93 -16.46 10.26 12.60
N ILE A 94 -16.38 9.31 11.68
CA ILE A 94 -17.21 9.19 10.49
C ILE A 94 -17.88 7.80 10.43
N PRO A 95 -18.97 7.63 9.64
CA PRO A 95 -19.59 6.33 9.39
C PRO A 95 -18.60 5.33 8.74
N GLU A 96 -18.92 4.04 8.87
CA GLU A 96 -18.19 2.98 8.16
C GLU A 96 -18.21 3.19 6.63
N GLY A 97 -17.14 2.78 5.97
CA GLY A 97 -16.97 2.88 4.52
C GLY A 97 -16.14 4.08 4.07
N TYR A 98 -16.08 4.25 2.75
CA TYR A 98 -15.28 5.30 2.09
C TYR A 98 -16.21 6.37 1.51
N GLY A 99 -15.78 7.63 1.54
CA GLY A 99 -16.60 8.74 1.04
C GLY A 99 -16.26 10.06 1.70
N SER A 100 -17.20 10.98 1.60
CA SER A 100 -17.08 12.32 2.20
C SER A 100 -18.15 12.46 3.31
N PHE A 101 -17.69 12.76 4.50
CA PHE A 101 -18.52 12.81 5.71
C PHE A 101 -18.15 14.02 6.56
N VAL A 102 -19.11 14.55 7.31
CA VAL A 102 -18.83 15.54 8.34
C VAL A 102 -18.48 14.81 9.64
N SER A 103 -17.35 15.14 10.23
CA SER A 103 -16.97 14.71 11.58
C SER A 103 -17.12 15.87 12.56
N SER A 104 -17.88 15.67 13.64
CA SER A 104 -18.01 16.62 14.74
C SER A 104 -17.23 16.18 15.99
N LYS A 105 -16.45 15.11 15.88
CA LYS A 105 -15.74 14.46 17.02
C LYS A 105 -14.70 15.38 17.68
N TYR A 106 -14.13 16.34 16.93
CA TYR A 106 -12.96 17.10 17.35
C TYR A 106 -13.28 18.57 17.73
N GLY A 107 -14.47 18.81 18.29
CA GLY A 107 -14.88 20.09 18.86
C GLY A 107 -15.48 21.08 17.85
N ARG A 108 -15.40 20.83 16.58
CA ARG A 108 -16.09 21.52 15.48
C ARG A 108 -16.30 20.59 14.29
N ASP A 109 -17.19 20.97 13.40
CA ASP A 109 -17.43 20.24 12.16
C ASP A 109 -16.23 20.39 11.20
N VAL A 110 -15.82 19.28 10.63
CA VAL A 110 -14.79 19.19 9.59
C VAL A 110 -15.23 18.20 8.53
N MET A 111 -15.05 18.56 7.25
CA MET A 111 -15.31 17.64 6.14
C MET A 111 -14.15 16.65 6.03
N VAL A 112 -14.43 15.36 6.11
CA VAL A 112 -13.44 14.29 5.97
C VAL A 112 -13.72 13.52 4.70
N HIS A 113 -12.79 13.59 3.74
CA HIS A 113 -12.78 12.80 2.52
C HIS A 113 -11.97 11.53 2.76
N TYR A 114 -12.61 10.49 3.26
CA TYR A 114 -11.95 9.22 3.55
C TYR A 114 -11.85 8.37 2.29
N LYS A 115 -10.64 8.14 1.82
CA LYS A 115 -10.36 7.38 0.60
C LYS A 115 -10.12 5.91 0.92
N GLY A 116 -10.48 5.03 -0.03
CA GLY A 116 -10.19 3.60 0.10
C GLY A 116 -8.69 3.29 -0.03
N PRO A 117 -8.27 2.07 0.34
CA PRO A 117 -6.93 1.55 0.10
C PRO A 117 -6.51 1.71 -1.35
N PHE A 118 -5.21 1.63 -1.62
CA PHE A 118 -4.71 1.91 -2.97
C PHE A 118 -4.49 0.66 -3.83
N GLY A 119 -4.52 -0.56 -3.25
CA GLY A 119 -4.09 -1.78 -3.95
C GLY A 119 -4.84 -2.08 -5.24
N ASP A 120 -6.09 -1.65 -5.36
CA ASP A 120 -6.92 -1.84 -6.57
C ASP A 120 -6.76 -0.71 -7.60
N ASP A 121 -5.95 0.32 -7.31
CA ASP A 121 -5.67 1.38 -8.30
C ASP A 121 -4.83 0.81 -9.46
N PRO A 122 -5.20 1.09 -10.73
CA PRO A 122 -4.43 0.65 -11.90
C PRO A 122 -2.95 1.06 -11.86
N GLY A 123 -2.62 2.15 -11.16
CA GLY A 123 -1.23 2.60 -10.95
C GLY A 123 -0.38 1.57 -10.24
N VAL A 124 -0.96 0.71 -9.38
CA VAL A 124 -0.25 -0.40 -8.75
C VAL A 124 0.29 -1.37 -9.78
N THR A 125 -0.51 -1.73 -10.79
CA THR A 125 -0.07 -2.58 -11.89
C THR A 125 1.12 -1.96 -12.63
N GLN A 126 1.11 -0.64 -12.87
CA GLN A 126 2.22 0.06 -13.50
C GLN A 126 3.50 0.00 -12.65
N VAL A 127 3.39 0.17 -11.34
CA VAL A 127 4.52 0.02 -10.41
C VAL A 127 5.08 -1.40 -10.46
N LEU A 128 4.23 -2.43 -10.50
CA LEU A 128 4.67 -3.82 -10.58
C LEU A 128 5.33 -4.12 -11.93
N LEU A 129 4.82 -3.60 -13.04
CA LEU A 129 5.43 -3.73 -14.37
C LEU A 129 6.82 -3.07 -14.42
N GLN A 130 7.00 -1.90 -13.79
CA GLN A 130 8.31 -1.25 -13.67
C GLN A 130 9.29 -2.11 -12.86
N LYS A 131 8.84 -2.71 -11.74
CA LYS A 131 9.65 -3.63 -10.94
C LYS A 131 10.07 -4.87 -11.74
N LEU A 132 9.14 -5.45 -12.51
CA LEU A 132 9.41 -6.60 -13.37
C LEU A 132 10.42 -6.26 -14.48
N ALA A 133 10.25 -5.10 -15.12
CA ALA A 133 11.18 -4.63 -16.14
C ALA A 133 12.60 -4.40 -15.56
N ALA A 134 12.68 -3.77 -14.39
CA ALA A 134 13.95 -3.56 -13.68
C ALA A 134 14.61 -4.88 -13.25
N ALA A 135 13.81 -5.89 -12.89
CA ALA A 135 14.29 -7.23 -12.58
C ALA A 135 14.60 -8.07 -13.82
N GLY A 136 14.40 -7.56 -15.04
CA GLY A 136 14.72 -8.26 -16.28
C GLY A 136 13.77 -9.44 -16.56
N VAL A 137 12.46 -9.24 -16.41
CA VAL A 137 11.46 -10.26 -16.76
C VAL A 137 11.53 -10.63 -18.25
N SER A 138 11.35 -11.89 -18.57
CA SER A 138 11.34 -12.45 -19.91
C SER A 138 10.31 -13.57 -20.05
N ASP A 139 10.07 -14.07 -21.25
CA ASP A 139 9.11 -15.17 -21.49
C ASP A 139 9.43 -16.45 -20.71
N GLY A 140 10.70 -16.68 -20.37
CA GLY A 140 11.14 -17.83 -19.56
C GLY A 140 11.15 -17.57 -18.05
N THR A 141 10.71 -16.40 -17.61
CA THR A 141 10.69 -16.02 -16.18
C THR A 141 9.33 -16.32 -15.58
N GLY A 142 9.30 -17.01 -14.45
CA GLY A 142 8.10 -17.11 -13.63
C GLY A 142 7.96 -15.88 -12.72
N VAL A 143 6.75 -15.38 -12.57
CA VAL A 143 6.44 -14.25 -11.68
C VAL A 143 5.54 -14.74 -10.55
N LEU A 144 5.98 -14.58 -9.31
CA LEU A 144 5.22 -14.95 -8.12
C LEU A 144 4.81 -13.68 -7.35
N ILE A 145 3.53 -13.37 -7.35
CA ILE A 145 2.96 -12.35 -6.48
C ILE A 145 2.76 -12.98 -5.11
N VAL A 146 3.36 -12.39 -4.07
CA VAL A 146 3.18 -12.85 -2.69
C VAL A 146 2.42 -11.82 -1.88
N ALA A 147 1.43 -12.29 -1.10
CA ALA A 147 0.60 -11.47 -0.25
C ALA A 147 0.40 -12.12 1.13
N HIS A 148 -0.05 -11.33 2.09
CA HIS A 148 -0.29 -11.85 3.44
C HIS A 148 -1.41 -12.88 3.46
N GLY A 149 -2.47 -12.62 2.72
CA GLY A 149 -3.74 -13.33 2.86
C GLY A 149 -4.67 -12.64 3.86
N SER A 150 -5.91 -13.08 3.92
CA SER A 150 -6.93 -12.55 4.84
C SER A 150 -8.13 -13.48 4.94
N PRO A 151 -8.67 -13.72 6.13
CA PRO A 151 -9.88 -14.51 6.29
C PRO A 151 -11.13 -13.84 5.67
N MET A 152 -11.05 -12.56 5.30
CA MET A 152 -12.17 -11.81 4.72
C MET A 152 -12.24 -11.88 3.18
N GLY A 153 -11.33 -12.59 2.50
CA GLY A 153 -11.32 -12.76 1.03
C GLY A 153 -10.97 -11.52 0.20
N HIS A 154 -10.98 -10.31 0.77
CA HIS A 154 -10.70 -9.08 0.01
C HIS A 154 -9.26 -9.02 -0.52
N ASN A 155 -8.32 -9.53 0.26
CA ASN A 155 -6.91 -9.57 -0.14
C ASN A 155 -6.70 -10.55 -1.30
N GLU A 156 -7.28 -11.75 -1.21
CA GLU A 156 -7.23 -12.76 -2.27
C GLU A 156 -7.80 -12.24 -3.60
N ALA A 157 -9.00 -11.67 -3.57
CA ALA A 157 -9.63 -11.10 -4.76
C ALA A 157 -8.80 -9.99 -5.40
N LEU A 158 -8.15 -9.14 -4.58
CA LEU A 158 -7.24 -8.09 -5.06
C LEU A 158 -6.01 -8.67 -5.74
N VAL A 159 -5.37 -9.68 -5.12
CA VAL A 159 -4.14 -10.31 -5.65
C VAL A 159 -4.42 -11.00 -6.96
N ASN A 160 -5.54 -11.74 -7.06
CA ASN A 160 -5.96 -12.41 -8.30
C ASN A 160 -6.24 -11.40 -9.42
N ARG A 161 -6.98 -10.30 -9.14
CA ARG A 161 -7.17 -9.22 -10.14
C ARG A 161 -5.86 -8.57 -10.56
N THR A 162 -4.89 -8.47 -9.66
CA THR A 162 -3.57 -7.93 -9.99
C THR A 162 -2.80 -8.88 -10.90
N ALA A 163 -2.88 -10.18 -10.66
CA ALA A 163 -2.31 -11.20 -11.55
C ALA A 163 -2.93 -11.14 -12.95
N ASP A 164 -4.27 -11.04 -13.03
CA ASP A 164 -4.98 -10.88 -14.31
C ASP A 164 -4.51 -9.62 -15.06
N ARG A 165 -4.39 -8.48 -14.38
CA ARG A 165 -3.90 -7.23 -14.99
C ARG A 165 -2.46 -7.31 -15.49
N LEU A 166 -1.59 -8.04 -14.79
CA LEU A 166 -0.23 -8.31 -15.28
C LEU A 166 -0.25 -9.23 -16.50
N ALA A 167 -1.13 -10.26 -16.52
CA ALA A 167 -1.32 -11.13 -17.67
C ALA A 167 -1.84 -10.36 -18.90
N ASP A 168 -2.83 -9.49 -18.72
CA ASP A 168 -3.35 -8.60 -19.75
C ASP A 168 -2.29 -7.63 -20.29
N ALA A 169 -1.33 -7.24 -19.45
CA ALA A 169 -0.18 -6.42 -19.84
C ALA A 169 0.95 -7.23 -20.50
N GLY A 170 0.76 -8.53 -20.75
CA GLY A 170 1.69 -9.40 -21.48
C GLY A 170 2.65 -10.21 -20.60
N ILE A 171 2.51 -10.19 -19.28
CA ILE A 171 3.29 -11.06 -18.38
C ILE A 171 2.62 -12.44 -18.31
N ARG A 172 3.19 -13.44 -18.98
CA ARG A 172 2.50 -14.72 -19.23
C ARG A 172 2.49 -15.70 -18.07
N ASN A 173 3.51 -15.69 -17.22
CA ASN A 173 3.76 -16.75 -16.23
C ASN A 173 3.56 -16.20 -14.82
N VAL A 174 2.36 -15.69 -14.53
CA VAL A 174 2.02 -15.08 -13.24
C VAL A 174 1.37 -16.11 -12.33
N TYR A 175 1.92 -16.27 -11.15
CA TYR A 175 1.43 -17.11 -10.07
C TYR A 175 1.16 -16.23 -8.85
N VAL A 176 0.27 -16.69 -7.98
CA VAL A 176 -0.02 -16.03 -6.71
C VAL A 176 0.29 -16.99 -5.56
N GLY A 177 0.74 -16.46 -4.43
CA GLY A 177 0.96 -17.24 -3.22
C GLY A 177 0.68 -16.42 -1.97
N PHE A 178 0.01 -17.04 -1.01
CA PHE A 178 -0.37 -16.39 0.25
C PHE A 178 0.48 -16.89 1.40
N ASN A 179 0.85 -15.96 2.29
CA ASN A 179 1.64 -16.29 3.46
C ASN A 179 0.80 -17.02 4.52
N GLU A 180 -0.46 -16.58 4.65
CA GLU A 180 -1.45 -17.09 5.63
C GLU A 180 -2.86 -17.07 5.04
N TYR A 181 -3.81 -17.72 5.66
CA TYR A 181 -5.27 -17.70 5.47
C TYR A 181 -5.81 -18.18 4.13
N ASN A 182 -5.10 -17.99 3.03
CA ASN A 182 -5.61 -18.28 1.68
C ASN A 182 -4.72 -19.29 0.96
N GLU A 183 -5.25 -19.91 -0.07
CA GLU A 183 -4.55 -20.82 -0.98
C GLU A 183 -4.51 -20.23 -2.40
N PRO A 184 -3.52 -20.61 -3.22
CA PRO A 184 -2.39 -21.46 -2.85
C PRO A 184 -1.40 -20.77 -1.91
N THR A 185 -0.71 -21.54 -1.09
CA THR A 185 0.40 -21.03 -0.29
C THR A 185 1.58 -20.59 -1.16
N ILE A 186 2.50 -19.82 -0.60
CA ILE A 186 3.74 -19.43 -1.30
C ILE A 186 4.50 -20.67 -1.76
N GLU A 187 4.64 -21.67 -0.88
CA GLU A 187 5.36 -22.91 -1.13
C GLU A 187 4.72 -23.71 -2.28
N GLU A 188 3.40 -23.88 -2.26
CA GLU A 188 2.66 -24.61 -3.31
C GLU A 188 2.82 -23.95 -4.68
N SER A 189 2.73 -22.63 -4.73
CA SER A 189 2.90 -21.88 -5.97
C SER A 189 4.33 -21.95 -6.47
N TYR A 190 5.30 -21.84 -5.59
CA TYR A 190 6.71 -21.97 -5.94
C TYR A 190 7.06 -23.39 -6.45
N GLU A 191 6.46 -24.42 -5.84
CA GLU A 191 6.60 -25.80 -6.32
C GLU A 191 5.98 -26.00 -7.73
N LYS A 192 4.80 -25.45 -7.97
CA LYS A 192 4.18 -25.47 -9.31
C LYS A 192 5.07 -24.81 -10.37
N MET A 193 5.69 -23.68 -10.02
CA MET A 193 6.60 -22.98 -10.91
C MET A 193 7.86 -23.81 -11.19
N THR A 194 8.43 -24.44 -10.16
CA THR A 194 9.57 -25.35 -10.30
C THR A 194 9.24 -26.53 -11.20
N ALA A 195 8.09 -27.15 -10.98
CA ALA A 195 7.60 -28.29 -11.79
C ALA A 195 7.31 -27.89 -13.25
N ALA A 196 6.85 -26.64 -13.48
CA ALA A 196 6.65 -26.08 -14.82
C ALA A 196 7.98 -25.78 -15.56
N GLY A 197 9.11 -25.87 -14.86
CA GLY A 197 10.42 -25.79 -15.50
C GLY A 197 11.07 -24.41 -15.48
N PHE A 198 10.58 -23.46 -14.69
CA PHE A 198 11.23 -22.15 -14.57
C PHE A 198 12.54 -22.26 -13.82
N ASP A 199 13.62 -21.73 -14.42
CA ASP A 199 14.94 -21.61 -13.82
C ASP A 199 15.17 -20.23 -13.20
N ARG A 200 14.22 -19.32 -13.42
CA ARG A 200 14.24 -17.95 -12.87
C ARG A 200 12.84 -17.55 -12.40
N VAL A 201 12.76 -17.05 -11.17
CA VAL A 201 11.52 -16.61 -10.53
C VAL A 201 11.73 -15.19 -10.00
N ILE A 202 10.85 -14.26 -10.38
CA ILE A 202 10.77 -12.93 -9.77
C ILE A 202 9.61 -12.93 -8.80
N VAL A 203 9.89 -12.63 -7.54
CA VAL A 203 8.91 -12.55 -6.47
C VAL A 203 8.54 -11.08 -6.22
N LEU A 204 7.26 -10.78 -6.28
CA LEU A 204 6.69 -9.45 -6.09
C LEU A 204 5.89 -9.39 -4.78
N PRO A 205 6.45 -8.84 -3.69
CA PRO A 205 5.72 -8.67 -2.44
C PRO A 205 4.64 -7.57 -2.54
N MET A 206 3.36 -7.96 -2.46
CA MET A 206 2.24 -7.02 -2.32
C MET A 206 2.05 -6.61 -0.86
N PHE A 207 3.08 -6.02 -0.30
CA PHE A 207 3.14 -5.49 1.06
C PHE A 207 3.56 -4.03 1.03
N LEU A 208 3.28 -3.31 2.10
CA LEU A 208 3.62 -1.88 2.19
C LEU A 208 5.06 -1.64 2.62
N ALA A 209 5.49 -2.30 3.65
CA ALA A 209 6.79 -2.10 4.27
C ALA A 209 7.39 -3.43 4.68
N SER A 210 8.68 -3.45 4.87
CA SER A 210 9.38 -4.59 5.41
C SER A 210 8.95 -4.85 6.87
N GLY A 211 8.74 -6.11 7.19
CA GLY A 211 8.45 -6.63 8.51
C GLY A 211 8.96 -8.06 8.59
N ALA A 212 8.73 -8.78 9.67
CA ALA A 212 9.22 -10.15 9.85
C ALA A 212 8.80 -11.07 8.68
N HIS A 213 7.56 -10.98 8.22
CA HIS A 213 7.08 -11.76 7.07
C HIS A 213 7.93 -11.53 5.81
N ILE A 214 8.23 -10.27 5.49
CA ILE A 214 8.99 -9.90 4.29
C ILE A 214 10.48 -10.20 4.43
N ALA A 215 11.04 -9.90 5.59
CA ALA A 215 12.49 -9.99 5.80
C ALA A 215 12.97 -11.40 6.15
N GLU A 216 12.12 -12.23 6.70
CA GLU A 216 12.50 -13.53 7.28
C GLU A 216 11.64 -14.67 6.73
N GLU A 217 10.33 -14.67 6.96
CA GLU A 217 9.46 -15.83 6.69
C GLU A 217 9.32 -16.16 5.20
N ILE A 218 9.04 -15.15 4.34
CA ILE A 218 8.89 -15.39 2.90
C ILE A 218 10.23 -15.79 2.26
N PRO A 219 11.37 -15.13 2.56
CA PRO A 219 12.69 -15.63 2.15
C PRO A 219 12.92 -17.09 2.54
N GLU A 220 12.63 -17.49 3.79
CA GLU A 220 12.79 -18.86 4.25
C GLU A 220 11.95 -19.86 3.42
N LYS A 221 10.66 -19.55 3.17
CA LYS A 221 9.76 -20.36 2.33
C LYS A 221 10.28 -20.53 0.90
N LEU A 222 10.96 -19.51 0.37
CA LEU A 222 11.58 -19.51 -0.95
C LEU A 222 12.96 -20.18 -0.96
N GLY A 223 13.57 -20.42 0.20
CA GLY A 223 14.91 -21.00 0.36
C GLY A 223 16.05 -20.00 0.12
N ILE A 224 15.79 -18.69 0.23
CA ILE A 224 16.81 -17.64 0.18
C ILE A 224 17.12 -17.13 1.59
N PRO A 225 18.34 -16.59 1.83
CA PRO A 225 18.70 -16.06 3.15
C PRO A 225 17.78 -14.91 3.59
N PRO A 226 17.47 -14.79 4.89
CA PRO A 226 16.75 -13.63 5.43
C PRO A 226 17.44 -12.32 5.06
N GLY A 227 16.63 -11.32 4.68
CA GLY A 227 17.10 -9.99 4.27
C GLY A 227 17.76 -9.94 2.88
N ALA A 228 17.87 -11.05 2.16
CA ALA A 228 18.44 -11.07 0.82
C ALA A 228 17.41 -10.63 -0.23
N ASN A 229 17.88 -9.90 -1.25
CA ASN A 229 17.07 -9.51 -2.41
C ASN A 229 17.01 -10.61 -3.49
N GLY A 230 17.30 -11.84 -3.13
CA GLY A 230 17.30 -13.01 -4.00
C GLY A 230 18.49 -13.93 -3.76
N GLY A 231 18.64 -14.91 -4.63
CA GLY A 231 19.70 -15.91 -4.57
C GLY A 231 19.49 -17.03 -5.55
N VAL A 232 20.41 -18.01 -5.54
CA VAL A 232 20.27 -19.25 -6.30
C VAL A 232 19.92 -20.37 -5.32
N VAL A 233 18.77 -21.03 -5.57
CA VAL A 233 18.23 -22.09 -4.75
C VAL A 233 18.29 -23.40 -5.52
N GLU A 234 18.72 -24.47 -4.88
CA GLU A 234 18.62 -25.82 -5.44
C GLU A 234 17.30 -26.48 -4.96
N ARG A 235 16.42 -26.77 -5.90
CA ARG A 235 15.13 -27.41 -5.62
C ARG A 235 14.76 -28.42 -6.71
N GLY A 236 14.39 -29.63 -6.31
CA GLY A 236 14.04 -30.69 -7.26
C GLY A 236 15.18 -31.06 -8.22
N GLY A 237 16.44 -30.93 -7.83
CA GLY A 237 17.60 -31.16 -8.69
C GLY A 237 17.89 -30.05 -9.72
N ARG A 238 17.21 -28.91 -9.61
CA ARG A 238 17.39 -27.74 -10.50
C ARG A 238 17.93 -26.56 -9.73
N ARG A 239 18.71 -25.73 -10.40
CA ARG A 239 19.15 -24.42 -9.88
C ARG A 239 18.16 -23.36 -10.35
N ILE A 240 17.58 -22.65 -9.40
CA ILE A 240 16.58 -21.61 -9.65
C ILE A 240 17.15 -20.29 -9.16
N GLU A 241 17.23 -19.30 -10.04
CA GLU A 241 17.53 -17.92 -9.67
C GLU A 241 16.24 -17.28 -9.13
N VAL A 242 16.25 -16.88 -7.86
CA VAL A 242 15.16 -16.13 -7.24
C VAL A 242 15.57 -14.66 -7.15
N VAL A 243 14.77 -13.77 -7.72
CA VAL A 243 14.88 -12.32 -7.56
C VAL A 243 13.74 -11.89 -6.64
N TYR A 244 14.07 -11.40 -5.47
CA TYR A 244 13.09 -10.97 -4.46
C TYR A 244 13.00 -9.44 -4.47
N ALA A 245 11.91 -8.90 -5.03
CA ALA A 245 11.73 -7.46 -5.15
C ALA A 245 11.39 -6.82 -3.80
N GLU A 246 11.72 -5.54 -3.67
CA GLU A 246 11.30 -4.75 -2.51
C GLU A 246 9.76 -4.65 -2.41
N PRO A 247 9.21 -4.46 -1.20
CA PRO A 247 7.78 -4.23 -0.97
C PRO A 247 7.22 -3.12 -1.85
N LEU A 248 5.93 -3.25 -2.17
CA LEU A 248 5.22 -2.30 -3.04
C LEU A 248 5.25 -0.87 -2.47
N GLY A 249 5.02 -0.72 -1.17
CA GLY A 249 4.89 0.58 -0.52
C GLY A 249 6.18 1.42 -0.50
N LEU A 250 7.34 0.79 -0.68
CA LEU A 250 8.62 1.51 -0.77
C LEU A 250 8.87 2.14 -2.16
N ASN A 251 8.04 1.84 -3.15
CA ASN A 251 8.22 2.40 -4.49
C ASN A 251 7.76 3.86 -4.55
N PRO A 252 8.61 4.82 -4.99
CA PRO A 252 8.23 6.22 -5.14
C PRO A 252 7.03 6.46 -6.05
N GLY A 253 6.80 5.60 -7.06
CA GLY A 253 5.65 5.66 -7.96
C GLY A 253 4.29 5.52 -7.26
N MET A 254 4.27 4.96 -6.04
CA MET A 254 3.06 4.95 -5.22
C MET A 254 2.58 6.38 -4.86
N ASN A 255 3.48 7.36 -4.84
CA ASN A 255 3.13 8.73 -4.55
C ASN A 255 2.20 9.35 -5.60
N ASP A 256 2.31 8.95 -6.86
CA ASP A 256 1.43 9.43 -7.93
C ASP A 256 -0.01 8.89 -7.76
N ILE A 257 -0.14 7.66 -7.23
CA ILE A 257 -1.44 7.10 -6.84
C ILE A 257 -2.05 7.92 -5.69
N LEU A 258 -1.24 8.30 -4.70
CA LEU A 258 -1.71 9.13 -3.59
C LEU A 258 -2.15 10.51 -4.08
N VAL A 259 -1.39 11.16 -4.95
CA VAL A 259 -1.77 12.45 -5.58
C VAL A 259 -3.11 12.33 -6.31
N LYS A 260 -3.28 11.28 -7.11
CA LYS A 260 -4.55 11.01 -7.80
C LYS A 260 -5.72 10.82 -6.82
N LYS A 261 -5.49 10.11 -5.70
CA LYS A 261 -6.52 9.88 -4.66
C LYS A 261 -6.85 11.15 -3.86
N ILE A 262 -5.92 12.07 -3.68
CA ILE A 262 -6.21 13.40 -3.12
C ILE A 262 -7.26 14.09 -4.00
N GLY A 263 -7.20 13.90 -5.33
CA GLY A 263 -8.17 14.44 -6.26
C GLY A 263 -7.99 15.96 -6.47
N GLY A 264 -9.06 16.65 -6.93
CA GLY A 264 -9.04 18.07 -7.29
C GLY A 264 -8.73 19.07 -6.16
N VAL A 265 -8.30 18.59 -5.00
CA VAL A 265 -7.70 19.40 -3.94
C VAL A 265 -6.25 19.64 -4.37
N GLY A 266 -6.03 20.68 -5.20
CA GLY A 266 -4.70 21.08 -5.59
C GLY A 266 -3.89 21.58 -4.39
N PRO A 267 -2.53 21.59 -4.50
CA PRO A 267 -1.71 22.29 -3.51
C PRO A 267 -2.17 23.77 -3.46
N PRO A 268 -2.10 24.41 -2.28
CA PRO A 268 -2.41 25.84 -2.18
C PRO A 268 -1.58 26.59 -3.23
N GLN A 269 -2.24 27.38 -4.06
CA GLN A 269 -1.53 28.25 -5.01
C GLN A 269 -0.77 29.29 -4.17
N LEU A 270 0.56 29.26 -4.27
CA LEU A 270 1.47 30.24 -3.67
C LEU A 270 1.18 31.65 -4.20
#